data_0f6b7d24cbffc29bc7c358b4151f00fc
#
_entry.id   0f6b7d24cbffc29bc7c358b4151f00fc
#
_cell.length_a   1.000
_cell.length_b   1.000
_cell.length_c   1.000
_cell.angle_alpha   90.00
_cell.angle_beta   90.00
_cell.angle_gamma   90.00
#
_symmetry.space_group_name_H-M   'P 1'
#
loop_
_entity.id
_entity.type
_entity.pdbx_description
1 polymer ?
#
loop_
_entity_poly.entity_id
_entity_poly.type
_entity_poly.pdbx_seq_one_letter_code
_entity_poly.pdbx_strand_id
1 'polypeptide(L)'
;PVQKSIINDAGIVFSGHTEYYQEFAHVDRVVMMLATKTLRVALATTHLPLRDVPDAITQERLHQVIDILIHDLKTKFKINQPRILVCGLNPHAGEDGYLGREEIEVITPVLDVYRARGVQMSISLPADTLFTSENLKDADAVLAMYHDQGLPVLKSQGFGEAVNITL
;
A
#
# COMPACT_ATOMS: atom_id res chain seq x y z
N PRO A 1 -19.29 12.64 -8.98
CA PRO A 1 -19.12 11.18 -8.85
C PRO A 1 -19.62 10.52 -10.13
N VAL A 2 -18.81 9.63 -10.71
CA VAL A 2 -19.20 8.89 -11.91
C VAL A 2 -19.54 7.46 -11.49
N GLN A 3 -20.68 6.95 -11.93
CA GLN A 3 -21.05 5.56 -11.72
C GLN A 3 -20.34 4.71 -12.77
N LYS A 4 -19.39 3.86 -12.33
CA LYS A 4 -18.52 3.07 -13.23
C LYS A 4 -19.31 2.13 -14.16
N SER A 5 -20.43 1.57 -13.70
CA SER A 5 -21.27 0.70 -14.51
C SER A 5 -21.77 1.38 -15.79
N ILE A 6 -22.15 2.67 -15.73
CA ILE A 6 -22.63 3.42 -16.89
C ILE A 6 -21.54 3.56 -17.97
N ILE A 7 -20.29 3.72 -17.56
CA ILE A 7 -19.16 3.79 -18.50
C ILE A 7 -18.95 2.43 -19.16
N ASN A 8 -18.99 1.35 -18.38
CA ASN A 8 -18.88 -0.02 -18.90
C ASN A 8 -20.05 -0.39 -19.81
N ASP A 9 -21.28 0.04 -19.46
CA ASP A 9 -22.49 -0.17 -20.27
C ASP A 9 -22.40 0.56 -21.65
N ALA A 10 -21.61 1.65 -21.71
CA ALA A 10 -21.30 2.35 -22.95
C ALA A 10 -20.20 1.67 -23.78
N GLY A 11 -19.72 0.48 -23.39
CA GLY A 11 -18.72 -0.29 -24.10
C GLY A 11 -17.27 0.15 -23.83
N ILE A 12 -17.03 1.01 -22.83
CA ILE A 12 -15.70 1.47 -22.42
C ILE A 12 -15.29 0.67 -21.18
N VAL A 13 -14.25 -0.12 -21.28
CA VAL A 13 -13.69 -0.85 -20.13
C VAL A 13 -13.13 0.17 -19.14
N PHE A 14 -13.78 0.30 -17.98
CA PHE A 14 -13.39 1.24 -16.95
C PHE A 14 -13.43 0.58 -15.56
N SER A 15 -12.26 0.27 -15.03
CA SER A 15 -12.09 -0.32 -13.69
C SER A 15 -12.05 0.74 -12.59
N GLY A 16 -11.45 1.90 -12.88
CA GLY A 16 -11.34 3.02 -11.96
C GLY A 16 -10.53 4.19 -12.49
N HIS A 17 -10.55 5.30 -11.77
CA HIS A 17 -9.79 6.49 -12.17
C HIS A 17 -8.28 6.24 -12.07
N THR A 18 -7.81 5.47 -11.12
CA THR A 18 -6.40 5.14 -10.92
C THR A 18 -5.84 4.38 -12.11
N GLU A 19 -6.55 3.34 -12.54
CA GLU A 19 -6.18 2.52 -13.71
C GLU A 19 -6.26 3.34 -15.00
N TYR A 20 -7.28 4.17 -15.13
CA TYR A 20 -7.43 5.10 -16.27
C TYR A 20 -6.25 6.09 -16.35
N TYR A 21 -5.86 6.70 -15.22
CA TYR A 21 -4.72 7.62 -15.20
C TYR A 21 -3.39 6.92 -15.45
N GLN A 22 -3.22 5.69 -14.99
CA GLN A 22 -2.05 4.86 -15.28
C GLN A 22 -1.89 4.66 -16.80
N GLU A 23 -2.98 4.24 -17.46
CA GLU A 23 -3.00 4.02 -18.90
C GLU A 23 -2.76 5.33 -19.67
N PHE A 24 -3.45 6.40 -19.28
CA PHE A 24 -3.30 7.72 -19.91
C PHE A 24 -1.90 8.30 -19.78
N ALA A 25 -1.25 8.11 -18.63
CA ALA A 25 0.11 8.58 -18.35
C ALA A 25 1.19 7.69 -18.95
N HIS A 26 0.83 6.52 -19.50
CA HIS A 26 1.76 5.52 -20.04
C HIS A 26 2.85 5.11 -19.04
N VAL A 27 2.47 4.93 -17.77
CA VAL A 27 3.36 4.46 -16.70
C VAL A 27 3.07 3.01 -16.38
N ASP A 28 4.12 2.25 -16.05
CA ASP A 28 4.01 0.81 -15.78
C ASP A 28 3.24 0.52 -14.50
N ARG A 29 3.32 1.44 -13.52
CA ARG A 29 2.64 1.29 -12.22
C ARG A 29 2.32 2.63 -11.58
N VAL A 30 1.20 2.64 -10.89
CA VAL A 30 0.79 3.69 -9.97
C VAL A 30 0.53 3.08 -8.59
N VAL A 31 0.64 3.89 -7.55
CA VAL A 31 0.35 3.48 -6.16
C VAL A 31 -0.80 4.30 -5.63
N MET A 32 -1.85 3.61 -5.21
CA MET A 32 -2.96 4.25 -4.52
C MET A 32 -2.55 4.51 -3.06
N MET A 33 -2.68 5.75 -2.63
CA MET A 33 -2.46 6.14 -1.25
C MET A 33 -3.64 6.95 -0.75
N LEU A 34 -4.20 6.57 0.39
CA LEU A 34 -5.11 7.43 1.13
C LEU A 34 -4.35 8.16 2.22
N ALA A 35 -4.63 9.45 2.37
CA ALA A 35 -3.99 10.28 3.36
C ALA A 35 -5.00 11.09 4.16
N THR A 36 -4.81 11.12 5.47
CA THR A 36 -5.40 12.09 6.40
C THR A 36 -4.31 13.06 6.87
N LYS A 37 -4.62 13.95 7.81
CA LYS A 37 -3.60 14.83 8.42
C LYS A 37 -2.51 14.05 9.17
N THR A 38 -2.85 12.89 9.72
CA THR A 38 -2.00 12.14 10.64
C THR A 38 -1.53 10.78 10.11
N LEU A 39 -2.19 10.23 9.09
CA LEU A 39 -1.91 8.88 8.61
C LEU A 39 -1.94 8.84 7.07
N ARG A 40 -0.93 8.22 6.47
CA ARG A 40 -0.87 7.88 5.05
C ARG A 40 -0.80 6.37 4.90
N VAL A 41 -1.71 5.80 4.12
CA VAL A 41 -1.73 4.36 3.83
C VAL A 41 -1.62 4.15 2.33
N ALA A 42 -0.51 3.59 1.91
CA ALA A 42 -0.27 3.14 0.54
C ALA A 42 -0.64 1.67 0.39
N LEU A 43 -1.05 1.26 -0.79
CA LEU A 43 -1.52 -0.09 -1.07
C LEU A 43 -0.61 -0.81 -2.06
N ALA A 44 -0.17 -2.02 -1.71
CA ALA A 44 0.56 -2.90 -2.64
C ALA A 44 -0.36 -3.49 -3.71
N THR A 45 -1.60 -3.80 -3.35
CA THR A 45 -2.68 -4.19 -4.27
C THR A 45 -3.94 -3.38 -3.99
N THR A 46 -4.75 -3.11 -5.02
CA THR A 46 -5.96 -2.27 -4.93
C THR A 46 -7.24 -3.12 -5.01
N HIS A 47 -7.90 -3.13 -6.14
CA HIS A 47 -9.25 -3.68 -6.32
C HIS A 47 -9.21 -5.12 -6.85
N LEU A 48 -8.55 -6.02 -6.11
CA LEU A 48 -8.52 -7.44 -6.42
C LEU A 48 -9.50 -8.23 -5.54
N PRO A 49 -10.10 -9.32 -6.04
CA PRO A 49 -10.73 -10.30 -5.17
C PRO A 49 -9.72 -10.79 -4.11
N LEU A 50 -10.16 -10.97 -2.88
CA LEU A 50 -9.26 -11.31 -1.77
C LEU A 50 -8.43 -12.58 -2.04
N ARG A 51 -9.02 -13.58 -2.70
CA ARG A 51 -8.35 -14.83 -3.07
C ARG A 51 -7.17 -14.64 -4.04
N ASP A 52 -7.18 -13.54 -4.82
CA ASP A 52 -6.16 -13.27 -5.83
C ASP A 52 -5.03 -12.36 -5.29
N VAL A 53 -5.20 -11.86 -4.06
CA VAL A 53 -4.22 -10.98 -3.42
C VAL A 53 -2.88 -11.67 -3.15
N PRO A 54 -2.81 -12.89 -2.58
CA PRO A 54 -1.53 -13.54 -2.33
C PRO A 54 -0.67 -13.70 -3.59
N ASP A 55 -1.26 -14.15 -4.69
CA ASP A 55 -0.56 -14.32 -5.96
C ASP A 55 -0.12 -12.99 -6.59
N ALA A 56 -0.82 -11.91 -6.27
CA ALA A 56 -0.46 -10.57 -6.74
C ALA A 56 0.67 -9.92 -5.93
N ILE A 57 0.96 -10.41 -4.71
CA ILE A 57 2.09 -9.94 -3.89
C ILE A 57 3.36 -10.63 -4.36
N THR A 58 4.02 -10.03 -5.34
CA THR A 58 5.30 -10.49 -5.89
C THR A 58 6.43 -9.57 -5.49
N GLN A 59 7.69 -10.07 -5.49
CA GLN A 59 8.85 -9.24 -5.21
C GLN A 59 8.95 -8.07 -6.20
N GLU A 60 8.70 -8.31 -7.48
CA GLU A 60 8.71 -7.27 -8.52
C GLU A 60 7.69 -6.16 -8.21
N ARG A 61 6.44 -6.53 -7.90
CA ARG A 61 5.41 -5.55 -7.54
C ARG A 61 5.82 -4.75 -6.31
N LEU A 62 6.32 -5.41 -5.27
CA LEU A 62 6.72 -4.71 -4.05
C LEU A 62 7.88 -3.75 -4.30
N HIS A 63 8.87 -4.10 -5.11
CA HIS A 63 9.93 -3.18 -5.50
C HIS A 63 9.37 -1.94 -6.19
N GLN A 64 8.51 -2.11 -7.21
CA GLN A 64 7.89 -0.99 -7.93
C GLN A 64 7.08 -0.09 -6.99
N VAL A 65 6.25 -0.67 -6.14
CA VAL A 65 5.40 0.09 -5.20
C VAL A 65 6.25 0.86 -4.18
N ILE A 66 7.26 0.22 -3.61
CA ILE A 66 8.14 0.84 -2.60
C ILE A 66 8.98 1.96 -3.21
N ASP A 67 9.52 1.77 -4.41
CA ASP A 67 10.30 2.79 -5.11
C ASP A 67 9.45 4.04 -5.39
N ILE A 68 8.23 3.88 -5.90
CA ILE A 68 7.28 4.99 -6.12
C ILE A 68 6.96 5.68 -4.80
N LEU A 69 6.61 4.92 -3.76
CA LEU A 69 6.26 5.46 -2.46
C LEU A 69 7.39 6.29 -1.86
N ILE A 70 8.61 5.76 -1.83
CA ILE A 70 9.79 6.47 -1.32
C ILE A 70 10.06 7.73 -2.14
N HIS A 71 10.02 7.61 -3.47
CA HIS A 71 10.25 8.74 -4.37
C HIS A 71 9.27 9.88 -4.09
N ASP A 72 7.99 9.58 -4.01
CA ASP A 72 6.95 10.58 -3.84
C ASP A 72 6.94 11.16 -2.42
N LEU A 73 7.17 10.36 -1.38
CA LEU A 73 7.35 10.87 -0.03
C LEU A 73 8.50 11.89 0.04
N LYS A 74 9.61 11.65 -0.65
CA LYS A 74 10.74 12.59 -0.70
C LYS A 74 10.45 13.82 -1.55
N THR A 75 9.96 13.63 -2.76
CA THR A 75 9.87 14.71 -3.76
C THR A 75 8.61 15.56 -3.62
N LYS A 76 7.46 14.92 -3.39
CA LYS A 76 6.15 15.59 -3.31
C LYS A 76 5.78 15.97 -1.87
N PHE A 77 6.03 15.09 -0.91
CA PHE A 77 5.72 15.34 0.51
C PHE A 77 6.88 16.00 1.28
N LYS A 78 8.08 16.12 0.67
CA LYS A 78 9.27 16.75 1.26
C LYS A 78 9.78 16.06 2.52
N ILE A 79 9.57 14.74 2.64
CA ILE A 79 10.05 13.92 3.73
C ILE A 79 11.36 13.26 3.29
N ASN A 80 12.49 13.83 3.67
CA ASN A 80 13.80 13.41 3.15
C ASN A 80 14.20 11.99 3.56
N GLN A 81 13.80 11.56 4.75
CA GLN A 81 14.08 10.22 5.29
C GLN A 81 12.76 9.59 5.77
N PRO A 82 11.88 9.15 4.86
CA PRO A 82 10.59 8.63 5.26
C PRO A 82 10.72 7.35 6.07
N ARG A 83 10.01 7.29 7.20
CA ARG A 83 9.82 6.10 8.00
C ARG A 83 8.54 5.39 7.58
N ILE A 84 8.70 4.19 7.01
CA ILE A 84 7.62 3.40 6.44
C ILE A 84 7.40 2.15 7.28
N LEU A 85 6.19 1.96 7.79
CA LEU A 85 5.77 0.72 8.40
C LEU A 85 5.13 -0.17 7.34
N VAL A 86 5.41 -1.47 7.39
CA VAL A 86 4.93 -2.42 6.39
C VAL A 86 4.11 -3.51 7.05
N CYS A 87 2.86 -3.68 6.61
CA CYS A 87 2.02 -4.79 7.06
C CYS A 87 2.51 -6.12 6.47
N GLY A 88 2.38 -7.19 7.24
CA GLY A 88 2.35 -8.53 6.68
C GLY A 88 1.09 -8.74 5.84
N LEU A 89 1.07 -9.78 5.03
CA LEU A 89 -0.12 -10.22 4.29
C LEU A 89 -1.03 -11.05 5.20
N ASN A 90 -0.41 -12.02 5.89
CA ASN A 90 -1.10 -13.00 6.71
C ASN A 90 -1.33 -12.51 8.15
N PRO A 91 -2.30 -13.10 8.87
CA PRO A 91 -2.43 -12.87 10.31
C PRO A 91 -1.10 -13.10 11.04
N HIS A 92 -0.79 -12.27 12.03
CA HIS A 92 0.45 -12.30 12.80
C HIS A 92 1.73 -12.27 11.92
N ALA A 93 1.63 -11.65 10.71
CA ALA A 93 2.71 -11.62 9.72
C ALA A 93 3.25 -13.03 9.37
N GLY A 94 2.34 -14.01 9.26
CA GLY A 94 2.64 -15.39 8.87
C GLY A 94 3.13 -16.29 10.01
N GLU A 95 3.37 -15.77 11.21
CA GLU A 95 3.79 -16.53 12.40
C GLU A 95 4.87 -17.58 12.08
N ASP A 96 6.05 -17.11 11.65
CA ASP A 96 7.18 -17.96 11.21
C ASP A 96 6.84 -18.97 10.11
N GLY A 97 5.81 -18.68 9.30
CA GLY A 97 5.37 -19.51 8.18
C GLY A 97 4.26 -20.53 8.51
N TYR A 98 3.78 -20.54 9.76
CA TYR A 98 2.65 -21.41 10.13
C TYR A 98 1.31 -20.95 9.58
N LEU A 99 1.15 -19.62 9.38
CA LEU A 99 -0.08 -19.00 8.85
C LEU A 99 0.08 -18.46 7.42
N GLY A 100 1.13 -18.88 6.71
CA GLY A 100 1.45 -18.44 5.36
C GLY A 100 2.95 -18.16 5.23
N ARG A 101 3.47 -18.21 4.03
CA ARG A 101 4.92 -18.09 3.78
C ARG A 101 5.28 -16.86 2.95
N GLU A 102 4.31 -16.06 2.57
CA GLU A 102 4.48 -14.88 1.71
C GLU A 102 5.40 -13.85 2.37
N GLU A 103 5.37 -13.74 3.70
CA GLU A 103 6.30 -12.87 4.44
C GLU A 103 7.74 -13.37 4.28
N ILE A 104 7.99 -14.67 4.42
CA ILE A 104 9.32 -15.26 4.35
C ILE A 104 9.84 -15.29 2.90
N GLU A 105 9.00 -15.66 1.96
CA GLU A 105 9.41 -15.93 0.58
C GLU A 105 9.40 -14.70 -0.32
N VAL A 106 8.56 -13.71 0.01
CA VAL A 106 8.33 -12.55 -0.85
C VAL A 106 8.59 -11.22 -0.12
N ILE A 107 7.89 -10.96 0.99
CA ILE A 107 7.87 -9.62 1.59
C ILE A 107 9.21 -9.30 2.26
N THR A 108 9.66 -10.13 3.19
CA THR A 108 10.90 -9.90 3.95
C THR A 108 12.12 -9.75 3.05
N PRO A 109 12.36 -10.61 2.03
CA PRO A 109 13.49 -10.44 1.12
C PRO A 109 13.53 -9.06 0.45
N VAL A 110 12.37 -8.53 0.04
CA VAL A 110 12.28 -7.19 -0.56
C VAL A 110 12.58 -6.11 0.49
N LEU A 111 11.97 -6.18 1.67
CA LEU A 111 12.20 -5.18 2.72
C LEU A 111 13.67 -5.12 3.15
N ASP A 112 14.34 -6.25 3.22
CA ASP A 112 15.77 -6.33 3.59
C ASP A 112 16.66 -5.61 2.59
N VAL A 113 16.34 -5.63 1.29
CA VAL A 113 17.06 -4.85 0.28
C VAL A 113 17.01 -3.35 0.59
N TYR A 114 15.83 -2.81 0.92
CA TYR A 114 15.69 -1.39 1.24
C TYR A 114 16.30 -1.02 2.58
N ARG A 115 16.17 -1.86 3.58
CA ARG A 115 16.79 -1.68 4.90
C ARG A 115 18.31 -1.68 4.82
N ALA A 116 18.89 -2.57 4.01
CA ALA A 116 20.35 -2.61 3.76
C ALA A 116 20.85 -1.34 3.04
N ARG A 117 19.98 -0.66 2.27
CA ARG A 117 20.27 0.65 1.64
C ARG A 117 20.06 1.85 2.58
N GLY A 118 19.74 1.60 3.86
CA GLY A 118 19.53 2.65 4.86
C GLY A 118 18.14 3.31 4.82
N VAL A 119 17.16 2.73 4.11
CA VAL A 119 15.77 3.20 4.16
C VAL A 119 15.18 2.85 5.52
N GLN A 120 14.53 3.82 6.18
CA GLN A 120 13.84 3.60 7.45
C GLN A 120 12.52 2.84 7.22
N MET A 121 12.65 1.53 7.10
CA MET A 121 11.54 0.63 6.81
C MET A 121 11.46 -0.46 7.89
N SER A 122 10.25 -0.76 8.36
CA SER A 122 10.07 -1.84 9.33
C SER A 122 10.31 -3.21 8.68
N ILE A 123 10.43 -4.24 9.50
CA ILE A 123 10.14 -5.61 9.08
C ILE A 123 8.65 -5.72 8.74
N SER A 124 8.23 -6.86 8.21
CA SER A 124 6.80 -7.19 8.07
C SER A 124 6.15 -7.27 9.47
N LEU A 125 5.15 -6.44 9.73
CA LEU A 125 4.48 -6.33 11.03
C LEU A 125 3.05 -6.87 10.94
N PRO A 126 2.54 -7.51 12.01
CA PRO A 126 1.12 -7.86 12.09
C PRO A 126 0.26 -6.61 11.98
N ALA A 127 -0.74 -6.61 11.09
CA ALA A 127 -1.56 -5.44 10.82
C ALA A 127 -2.42 -5.00 12.02
N ASP A 128 -2.86 -5.95 12.85
CA ASP A 128 -3.65 -5.71 14.05
C ASP A 128 -2.91 -4.87 15.11
N THR A 129 -1.59 -5.03 15.21
CA THR A 129 -0.75 -4.29 16.16
C THR A 129 -0.02 -3.11 15.50
N LEU A 130 0.20 -3.14 14.19
CA LEU A 130 0.89 -2.07 13.47
C LEU A 130 0.17 -0.73 13.62
N PHE A 131 -1.16 -0.71 13.51
CA PHE A 131 -1.96 0.50 13.50
C PHE A 131 -2.24 1.09 14.91
N THR A 132 -1.46 0.69 15.92
CA THR A 132 -1.54 1.34 17.24
C THR A 132 -0.96 2.77 17.18
N SER A 133 -1.48 3.65 18.04
CA SER A 133 -1.00 5.05 18.10
C SER A 133 0.49 5.17 18.41
N GLU A 134 1.03 4.24 19.18
CA GLU A 134 2.45 4.19 19.53
C GLU A 134 3.33 3.90 18.31
N ASN A 135 2.96 2.91 17.50
CA ASN A 135 3.69 2.57 16.27
C ASN A 135 3.59 3.67 15.21
N LEU A 136 2.40 4.28 15.10
CA LEU A 136 2.14 5.31 14.10
C LEU A 136 2.77 6.67 14.43
N LYS A 137 3.14 6.92 15.68
CA LYS A 137 3.60 8.22 16.19
C LYS A 137 4.70 8.85 15.33
N ASP A 138 5.67 8.04 14.90
CA ASP A 138 6.82 8.51 14.11
C ASP A 138 6.81 7.96 12.68
N ALA A 139 5.71 7.36 12.25
CA ALA A 139 5.60 6.80 10.91
C ALA A 139 5.11 7.88 9.92
N ASP A 140 5.76 7.97 8.77
CA ASP A 140 5.36 8.87 7.70
C ASP A 140 4.33 8.23 6.77
N ALA A 141 4.40 6.90 6.61
CA ALA A 141 3.45 6.13 5.82
C ALA A 141 3.38 4.67 6.30
N VAL A 142 2.26 4.04 6.02
CA VAL A 142 2.05 2.59 6.14
C VAL A 142 1.89 2.01 4.75
N LEU A 143 2.58 0.91 4.44
CA LEU A 143 2.34 0.08 3.27
C LEU A 143 1.48 -1.12 3.68
N ALA A 144 0.24 -1.13 3.23
CA ALA A 144 -0.67 -2.26 3.40
C ALA A 144 -0.64 -3.16 2.16
N MET A 145 -0.81 -4.47 2.35
CA MET A 145 -0.75 -5.43 1.26
C MET A 145 -2.01 -5.41 0.40
N TYR A 146 -3.17 -5.12 0.98
CA TYR A 146 -4.43 -5.05 0.25
C TYR A 146 -5.38 -3.99 0.82
N HIS A 147 -6.40 -3.67 0.04
CA HIS A 147 -7.33 -2.56 0.28
C HIS A 147 -7.95 -2.58 1.68
N ASP A 148 -8.61 -3.67 2.06
CA ASP A 148 -9.34 -3.74 3.34
C ASP A 148 -8.45 -4.00 4.56
N GLN A 149 -7.14 -4.17 4.36
CA GLN A 149 -6.18 -4.21 5.48
C GLN A 149 -5.92 -2.81 6.06
N GLY A 150 -5.80 -1.80 5.21
CA GLY A 150 -5.41 -0.45 5.63
C GLY A 150 -6.54 0.56 5.67
N LEU A 151 -7.46 0.52 4.70
CA LEU A 151 -8.44 1.57 4.53
C LEU A 151 -9.53 1.65 5.61
N PRO A 152 -10.03 0.55 6.20
CA PRO A 152 -10.96 0.64 7.32
C PRO A 152 -10.37 1.39 8.52
N VAL A 153 -9.09 1.15 8.82
CA VAL A 153 -8.39 1.84 9.91
C VAL A 153 -8.26 3.33 9.62
N LEU A 154 -7.78 3.68 8.43
CA LEU A 154 -7.63 5.08 8.03
C LEU A 154 -8.98 5.81 8.06
N LYS A 155 -10.03 5.19 7.53
CA LYS A 155 -11.37 5.79 7.52
C LYS A 155 -11.98 5.91 8.91
N SER A 156 -11.69 4.99 9.83
CA SER A 156 -12.16 5.08 11.21
C SER A 156 -11.50 6.24 11.98
N GLN A 157 -10.25 6.57 11.65
CA GLN A 157 -9.51 7.66 12.30
C GLN A 157 -9.76 9.03 11.66
N GLY A 158 -10.14 9.08 10.38
CA GLY A 158 -10.28 10.33 9.64
C GLY A 158 -11.44 10.35 8.65
N PHE A 159 -12.61 9.84 9.04
CA PHE A 159 -13.78 9.83 8.18
C PHE A 159 -14.18 11.25 7.75
N GLY A 160 -14.25 11.48 6.42
CA GLY A 160 -14.56 12.80 5.86
C GLY A 160 -13.36 13.72 5.62
N GLU A 161 -12.16 13.40 6.14
CA GLU A 161 -10.92 14.17 5.92
C GLU A 161 -9.91 13.44 5.01
N ALA A 162 -10.17 12.18 4.68
CA ALA A 162 -9.27 11.38 3.87
C ALA A 162 -9.34 11.80 2.39
N VAL A 163 -8.16 11.96 1.77
CA VAL A 163 -8.00 12.18 0.34
C VAL A 163 -7.34 10.96 -0.30
N ASN A 164 -7.80 10.62 -1.50
CA ASN A 164 -7.17 9.58 -2.33
C ASN A 164 -6.15 10.25 -3.25
N ILE A 165 -4.93 9.77 -3.23
CA ILE A 165 -3.80 10.27 -4.00
C ILE A 165 -3.28 9.12 -4.86
N THR A 166 -3.06 9.38 -6.15
CA THR A 166 -2.34 8.48 -7.04
C THR A 166 -0.89 8.95 -7.12
N LEU A 167 0.03 8.09 -6.67
CA LEU A 167 1.48 8.31 -6.71
C LEU A 167 2.03 7.78 -8.03
#